data_3794e1b2cb309c7c65d8b945adf4cb6f
#
_entry.id   3794e1b2cb309c7c65d8b945adf4cb6f
#
_cell.length_a   1.000
_cell.length_b   1.000
_cell.length_c   1.000
_cell.angle_alpha   90.00
_cell.angle_beta   90.00
_cell.angle_gamma   90.00
#
_symmetry.space_group_name_H-M   'P 1'
#
loop_
_entity.id
_entity.type
_entity.pdbx_description
1 polymer ?
#
loop_
_entity_poly.entity_id
_entity_poly.type
_entity_poly.pdbx_seq_one_letter_code
_entity_poly.pdbx_strand_id
1 'polypeptide(L)' 'AIVLGNRGDDAALPALATALQDEDPVVRGHAAWAIGRIEPHHPALVTAQAHEADERVLRELAAARSNG' A
#
# COMPACT_ATOMS: atom_id res chain seq x y z
N ALA A 1 20.13 -14.05 4.99
CA ALA A 1 19.77 -13.69 3.62
C ALA A 1 18.27 -13.46 3.49
N ILE A 2 17.48 -14.42 3.92
CA ILE A 2 16.02 -14.30 3.89
C ILE A 2 15.57 -13.12 4.76
N VAL A 3 16.19 -12.99 5.92
CA VAL A 3 15.89 -11.89 6.83
C VAL A 3 16.21 -10.56 6.19
N LEU A 4 17.29 -10.50 5.40
CA LEU A 4 17.68 -9.27 4.71
C LEU A 4 16.66 -8.92 3.63
N GLY A 5 16.15 -9.90 2.91
CA GLY A 5 15.08 -9.67 1.94
C GLY A 5 13.83 -9.10 2.58
N ASN A 6 13.45 -9.66 3.70
CA ASN A 6 12.29 -9.17 4.44
C ASN A 6 12.50 -7.76 4.97
N ARG A 7 13.70 -7.48 5.43
CA ARG A 7 14.05 -6.13 5.89
C ARG A 7 13.98 -5.12 4.75
N GLY A 8 14.40 -5.54 3.56
CA GLY A 8 14.31 -4.68 2.39
C GLY A 8 12.87 -4.32 2.09
N ASP A 9 11.99 -5.31 2.14
CA ASP A 9 10.56 -5.09 1.90
C ASP A 9 9.98 -4.18 2.98
N ASP A 10 10.28 -4.45 4.25
CA ASP A 10 9.78 -3.62 5.34
C ASP A 10 10.32 -2.20 5.25
N ALA A 11 11.56 -2.03 4.81
CA ALA A 11 12.16 -0.72 4.68
C ALA A 11 11.48 0.12 3.60
N ALA A 12 10.82 -0.50 2.62
CA ALA A 12 10.09 0.21 1.60
C ALA A 12 8.73 0.74 2.08
N LEU A 13 8.21 0.19 3.18
CA LEU A 13 6.88 0.56 3.66
C LEU A 13 6.71 2.05 3.98
N PRO A 14 7.69 2.73 4.63
CA PRO A 14 7.53 4.17 4.88
C PRO A 14 7.39 4.99 3.60
N ALA A 15 8.17 4.67 2.58
CA ALA A 15 8.10 5.37 1.30
C ALA A 15 6.76 5.08 0.60
N LEU A 16 6.31 3.83 0.65
CA LEU A 16 5.03 3.45 0.05
C LEU A 16 3.86 4.11 0.78
N ALA A 17 3.93 4.20 2.10
CA ALA A 17 2.90 4.88 2.88
C ALA A 17 2.82 6.35 2.48
N THR A 18 3.96 7.00 2.24
CA THR A 18 3.98 8.37 1.75
C THR A 18 3.36 8.46 0.35
N ALA A 19 3.65 7.50 -0.52
CA ALA A 19 3.11 7.47 -1.87
C ALA A 19 1.59 7.30 -1.89
N LEU A 20 1.01 6.71 -0.85
CA LEU A 20 -0.44 6.61 -0.71
C LEU A 20 -1.11 7.98 -0.59
N GLN A 21 -0.34 9.02 -0.28
CA GLN A 21 -0.85 10.38 -0.15
C GLN A 21 -0.48 11.25 -1.36
N ASP A 22 0.08 10.65 -2.41
CA ASP A 22 0.44 11.38 -3.62
C ASP A 22 -0.81 11.93 -4.30
N GLU A 23 -0.66 13.07 -4.97
CA GLU A 23 -1.76 13.70 -5.71
C GLU A 23 -2.23 12.86 -6.89
N ASP A 24 -1.33 12.08 -7.47
CA ASP A 24 -1.63 11.25 -8.63
C ASP A 24 -2.29 9.93 -8.18
N PRO A 25 -3.52 9.67 -8.61
CA PRO A 25 -4.21 8.43 -8.23
C PRO A 25 -3.50 7.17 -8.74
N VAL A 26 -2.76 7.26 -9.84
CA VAL A 26 -1.98 6.12 -10.34
C VAL A 26 -0.89 5.76 -9.34
N VAL A 27 -0.21 6.77 -8.81
CA VAL A 27 0.83 6.55 -7.79
C VAL A 27 0.21 5.94 -6.52
N ARG A 28 -0.92 6.47 -6.08
CA ARG A 28 -1.61 5.93 -4.90
C ARG A 28 -2.02 4.47 -5.10
N GLY A 29 -2.53 4.14 -6.28
CA GLY A 29 -2.93 2.77 -6.58
C GLY A 29 -1.76 1.79 -6.58
N HIS A 30 -0.63 2.21 -7.18
CA HIS A 30 0.58 1.39 -7.19
C HIS A 30 1.12 1.19 -5.78
N ALA A 31 1.09 2.24 -4.96
CA ALA A 31 1.55 2.15 -3.58
C ALA A 31 0.68 1.17 -2.78
N ALA A 32 -0.62 1.23 -2.96
CA ALA A 32 -1.54 0.31 -2.30
C ALA A 32 -1.26 -1.14 -2.69
N TRP A 33 -1.07 -1.39 -3.98
CA TRP A 33 -0.75 -2.71 -4.48
C TRP A 33 0.56 -3.23 -3.87
N ALA A 34 1.59 -2.39 -3.85
CA ALA A 34 2.90 -2.78 -3.33
C ALA A 34 2.84 -3.08 -1.84
N ILE A 35 2.15 -2.25 -1.06
CA ILE A 35 2.00 -2.48 0.37
C ILE A 35 1.23 -3.79 0.62
N GLY A 36 0.20 -4.04 -0.17
CA GLY A 36 -0.58 -5.27 -0.04
C GLY A 36 0.24 -6.53 -0.28
N ARG A 37 1.24 -6.46 -1.12
CA ARG A 37 2.13 -7.59 -1.37
C ARG A 37 3.11 -7.83 -0.23
N ILE A 38 3.46 -6.77 0.48
CA ILE A 38 4.40 -6.86 1.62
C ILE A 38 3.64 -7.19 2.90
N GLU A 39 2.61 -6.40 3.18
CA GLU A 39 1.83 -6.56 4.40
C GLU A 39 0.38 -6.12 4.16
N PRO A 40 -0.53 -7.07 3.84
CA PRO A 40 -1.93 -6.73 3.51
C PRO A 40 -2.71 -6.14 4.68
N HIS A 41 -2.24 -6.31 5.90
CA HIS A 41 -2.90 -5.78 7.08
C HIS A 41 -2.28 -4.47 7.59
N HIS A 42 -1.43 -3.85 6.77
CA HIS A 42 -0.77 -2.61 7.17
C HIS A 42 -1.80 -1.51 7.46
N PRO A 43 -1.67 -0.80 8.60
CA PRO A 43 -2.65 0.24 8.96
C PRO A 43 -2.76 1.37 7.95
N ALA A 44 -1.70 1.63 7.18
CA ALA A 44 -1.75 2.67 6.15
C ALA A 44 -2.81 2.37 5.09
N LEU A 45 -3.05 1.10 4.78
CA LEU A 45 -4.09 0.73 3.81
C LEU A 45 -5.48 1.07 4.34
N VAL A 46 -5.71 0.83 5.62
CA VAL A 46 -6.99 1.15 6.25
C VAL A 46 -7.23 2.66 6.26
N THR A 47 -6.21 3.42 6.66
CA THR A 47 -6.30 4.88 6.70
C THR A 47 -6.53 5.45 5.29
N ALA A 48 -5.79 4.95 4.31
CA ALA A 48 -5.92 5.41 2.93
C ALA A 48 -7.34 5.13 2.40
N GLN A 49 -7.87 3.95 2.70
CA GLN A 49 -9.21 3.58 2.24
C GLN A 49 -10.28 4.51 2.81
N ALA A 50 -10.10 4.96 4.05
CA ALA A 50 -11.04 5.87 4.68
C ALA A 50 -11.04 7.26 4.05
N HIS A 51 -9.93 7.67 3.45
CA HIS A 51 -9.76 9.00 2.89
C HIS A 51 -9.77 9.05 1.36
N GLU A 52 -9.77 7.89 0.70
CA GLU A 52 -9.67 7.83 -0.76
C GLU A 52 -11.00 8.13 -1.42
N ALA A 53 -10.98 8.98 -2.44
CA ALA A 53 -12.17 9.33 -3.22
C ALA A 53 -12.18 8.68 -4.61
N ASP A 54 -11.03 8.26 -5.12
CA ASP A 54 -10.94 7.68 -6.46
C ASP A 54 -11.30 6.20 -6.42
N GLU A 55 -12.31 5.81 -7.20
CA GLU A 55 -12.78 4.43 -7.21
C GLU A 55 -11.71 3.43 -7.64
N ARG A 56 -10.83 3.83 -8.55
CA ARG A 56 -9.77 2.93 -9.02
C ARG A 56 -8.79 2.64 -7.90
N VAL A 57 -8.46 3.66 -7.11
CA VAL A 57 -7.58 3.49 -5.96
C VAL A 57 -8.28 2.67 -4.88
N LEU A 58 -9.56 2.89 -4.66
CA LEU A 58 -10.34 2.11 -3.70
C LEU A 58 -10.34 0.63 -4.06
N ARG A 59 -10.43 0.30 -5.35
CA ARG A 59 -10.35 -1.10 -5.80
C ARG A 59 -8.97 -1.70 -5.49
N GLU A 60 -7.93 -0.93 -5.74
CA GLU A 60 -6.56 -1.39 -5.42
C GLU A 60 -6.37 -1.60 -3.93
N LEU A 61 -6.90 -0.69 -3.11
CA LEU A 61 -6.83 -0.82 -1.67
C LEU A 61 -7.59 -2.06 -1.18
N ALA A 62 -8.78 -2.29 -1.72
CA ALA A 62 -9.56 -3.47 -1.36
C ALA A 62 -8.84 -4.76 -1.75
N ALA A 63 -8.27 -4.79 -2.96
CA ALA A 63 -7.50 -5.95 -3.42
C ALA A 63 -6.26 -6.16 -2.57
N ALA A 64 -5.57 -5.08 -2.20
CA ALA A 64 -4.37 -5.16 -1.37
C ALA A 64 -4.69 -5.78 0.00
N ARG A 65 -5.80 -5.36 0.60
CA ARG A 65 -6.21 -5.88 1.91
C ARG A 65 -6.68 -7.33 1.83
N SER A 66 -7.10 -7.77 0.67
CA SER A 66 -7.56 -9.14 0.46
C SER A 66 -6.42 -10.14 0.24
N ASN A 67 -5.19 -9.65 0.06
CA ASN A 67 -4.04 -10.52 -0.14
C ASN A 67 -3.69 -11.37 1.08
N GLY A 68 -4.16 -10.97 2.23
CA GLY A 68 -3.98 -11.76 3.44
C GLY A 68 -5.02 -12.83 3.52
#